data_bc9c148b3abeffcf41d4db14a2c97ab7
#
_entry.id   bc9c148b3abeffcf41d4db14a2c97ab7
#
_cell.length_a   1.000
_cell.length_b   1.000
_cell.length_c   1.000
_cell.angle_alpha   90.00
_cell.angle_beta   90.00
_cell.angle_gamma   90.00
#
_symmetry.space_group_name_H-M   'P 1'
#
loop_
_entity.id
_entity.type
_entity.pdbx_description
1 polymer ?
#
loop_
_entity_poly.entity_id
_entity_poly.type
_entity_poly.pdbx_seq_one_letter_code
_entity_poly.pdbx_strand_id
1 'polypeptide(L)'
;IELINEDFSVDIGKDILLPINYLGTGIISIVYLIIYMLNSGNGILLVDELENGIYYKKFADLIRTLDSLSHELNVQLFITTHSNDFIRNLDGFSELSLYRLNPKFDGGVMQWDRTKIMQYIDDKSADIR
;
A
#
# COMPACT_ATOMS: atom_id res chain seq x y z
N ILE A 1 -15.74 8.42 10.99
CA ILE A 1 -14.60 9.08 11.67
C ILE A 1 -15.06 10.45 12.12
N GLU A 2 -14.95 10.78 13.38
CA GLU A 2 -15.29 12.08 13.95
C GLU A 2 -14.04 12.72 14.58
N LEU A 3 -13.96 14.06 14.49
CA LEU A 3 -12.96 14.87 15.17
C LEU A 3 -13.51 15.28 16.54
N ILE A 4 -12.88 14.79 17.61
CA ILE A 4 -13.21 15.17 18.98
C ILE A 4 -11.94 15.72 19.63
N ASN A 5 -11.94 16.98 20.04
CA ASN A 5 -10.81 17.66 20.66
C ASN A 5 -9.50 17.59 19.85
N GLU A 6 -9.57 17.80 18.52
CA GLU A 6 -8.46 17.69 17.56
C GLU A 6 -7.91 16.28 17.31
N ASP A 7 -8.45 15.24 17.97
CA ASP A 7 -8.10 13.85 17.74
C ASP A 7 -9.15 13.13 16.89
N PHE A 8 -8.67 12.26 15.99
CA PHE A 8 -9.56 11.39 15.22
C PHE A 8 -10.08 10.27 16.12
N SER A 9 -11.40 10.05 16.08
CA SER A 9 -12.04 8.90 16.73
C SER A 9 -12.79 8.04 15.73
N VAL A 10 -12.79 6.74 15.96
CA VAL A 10 -13.42 5.74 15.09
C VAL A 10 -14.55 5.07 15.84
N ASP A 11 -15.73 5.06 15.23
CA ASP A 11 -16.86 4.24 15.70
C ASP A 11 -16.61 2.79 15.34
N ILE A 12 -16.55 1.93 16.35
CA ILE A 12 -16.34 0.48 16.18
C ILE A 12 -17.68 -0.29 16.17
N GLY A 13 -18.81 0.40 16.03
CA GLY A 13 -20.12 -0.23 15.84
C GLY A 13 -20.80 -0.72 17.12
N LYS A 14 -20.55 -0.08 18.26
CA LYS A 14 -21.21 -0.35 19.55
C LYS A 14 -21.52 0.93 20.31
N ASP A 15 -21.81 2.03 19.61
CA ASP A 15 -21.94 3.38 20.19
C ASP A 15 -20.70 3.82 21.00
N ILE A 16 -19.53 3.20 20.71
CA ILE A 16 -18.26 3.50 21.34
C ILE A 16 -17.34 4.14 20.33
N LEU A 17 -16.98 5.40 20.59
CA LEU A 17 -15.93 6.10 19.85
C LEU A 17 -14.58 5.80 20.53
N LEU A 18 -13.67 5.20 19.79
CA LEU A 18 -12.30 4.98 20.25
C LEU A 18 -11.37 5.99 19.57
N PRO A 19 -10.51 6.69 20.34
CA PRO A 19 -9.44 7.48 19.75
C PRO A 19 -8.57 6.60 18.83
N ILE A 20 -8.19 7.14 17.67
CA ILE A 20 -7.43 6.38 16.65
C ILE A 20 -6.15 5.77 17.21
N ASN A 21 -5.54 6.42 18.23
CA ASN A 21 -4.33 5.94 18.88
C ASN A 21 -4.48 4.60 19.63
N TYR A 22 -5.73 4.17 19.90
CA TYR A 22 -6.00 2.85 20.48
C TYR A 22 -6.10 1.76 19.43
N LEU A 23 -6.10 2.12 18.15
CA LEU A 23 -6.03 1.17 17.04
C LEU A 23 -4.57 0.80 16.79
N GLY A 24 -4.34 -0.40 16.28
CA GLY A 24 -2.98 -0.81 15.91
C GLY A 24 -2.39 0.10 14.82
N THR A 25 -1.08 0.29 14.85
CA THR A 25 -0.34 1.18 13.93
C THR A 25 -0.69 0.97 12.46
N GLY A 26 -0.92 -0.27 12.04
CA GLY A 26 -1.31 -0.58 10.65
C GLY A 26 -2.65 0.01 10.23
N ILE A 27 -3.64 0.06 11.13
CA ILE A 27 -4.93 0.69 10.83
C ILE A 27 -4.76 2.20 10.69
N ILE A 28 -3.97 2.79 11.57
CA ILE A 28 -3.64 4.22 11.54
C ILE A 28 -2.97 4.58 10.20
N SER A 29 -1.98 3.79 9.78
CA SER A 29 -1.30 3.99 8.50
C SER A 29 -2.25 3.92 7.31
N ILE A 30 -3.17 2.96 7.28
CA ILE A 30 -4.18 2.83 6.23
C ILE A 30 -5.13 4.05 6.21
N VAL A 31 -5.58 4.52 7.38
CA VAL A 31 -6.46 5.70 7.46
C VAL A 31 -5.77 6.95 6.92
N TYR A 32 -4.51 7.19 7.33
CA TYR A 32 -3.74 8.32 6.79
C TYR A 32 -3.52 8.20 5.30
N LEU A 33 -3.20 7.00 4.80
CA LEU A 33 -3.01 6.76 3.38
C LEU A 33 -4.27 7.14 2.58
N ILE A 34 -5.46 6.70 3.03
CA ILE A 34 -6.73 7.05 2.40
C ILE A 34 -6.96 8.56 2.43
N ILE A 35 -6.72 9.22 3.56
CA ILE A 35 -6.85 10.68 3.69
C ILE A 35 -5.91 11.39 2.70
N TYR A 36 -4.65 10.95 2.59
CA TYR A 36 -3.71 11.53 1.63
C TYR A 36 -4.15 11.30 0.19
N MET A 37 -4.66 10.12 -0.16
CA MET A 37 -5.21 9.85 -1.50
C MET A 37 -6.37 10.78 -1.82
N LEU A 38 -7.32 10.96 -0.90
CA LEU A 38 -8.46 11.87 -1.07
C LEU A 38 -8.03 13.33 -1.30
N ASN A 39 -6.94 13.76 -0.65
CA ASN A 39 -6.38 15.10 -0.82
C ASN A 39 -5.49 15.25 -2.07
N SER A 40 -5.05 14.14 -2.67
CA SER A 40 -4.14 14.13 -3.83
C SER A 40 -4.87 13.93 -5.15
N GLY A 41 -6.19 14.05 -5.20
CA GLY A 41 -7.00 13.83 -6.39
C GLY A 41 -6.44 14.53 -7.64
N ASN A 42 -6.38 13.80 -8.76
CA ASN A 42 -5.69 14.19 -10.01
C ASN A 42 -4.19 14.48 -9.83
N GLY A 43 -3.53 13.82 -8.90
CA GLY A 43 -2.14 14.05 -8.55
C GLY A 43 -1.30 12.79 -8.38
N ILE A 44 -0.22 12.95 -7.63
CA ILE A 44 0.76 11.91 -7.35
C ILE A 44 0.87 11.75 -5.83
N LEU A 45 0.89 10.51 -5.35
CA LEU A 45 1.15 10.18 -3.97
C LEU A 45 2.37 9.26 -3.86
N LEU A 46 3.33 9.67 -3.04
CA LEU A 46 4.53 8.89 -2.72
C LEU A 46 4.34 8.20 -1.37
N VAL A 47 4.54 6.90 -1.32
CA VAL A 47 4.37 6.09 -0.11
C VAL A 47 5.64 5.27 0.11
N ASP A 48 6.31 5.54 1.21
CA ASP A 48 7.52 4.81 1.58
C ASP A 48 7.17 3.66 2.52
N GLU A 49 7.70 2.46 2.21
CA GLU A 49 7.50 1.23 3.00
C GLU A 49 6.03 0.99 3.37
N LEU A 50 5.15 0.89 2.38
CA LEU A 50 3.69 0.77 2.57
C LEU A 50 3.30 -0.36 3.54
N GLU A 51 4.08 -1.44 3.59
CA GLU A 51 3.83 -2.60 4.44
C GLU A 51 4.02 -2.35 5.93
N ASN A 52 4.65 -1.25 6.33
CA ASN A 52 5.00 -0.99 7.72
C ASN A 52 3.77 -0.95 8.65
N GLY A 53 3.80 -1.83 9.66
CA GLY A 53 2.73 -1.96 10.65
C GLY A 53 1.49 -2.69 10.16
N ILE A 54 1.43 -3.11 8.90
CA ILE A 54 0.27 -3.78 8.31
C ILE A 54 0.47 -5.30 8.33
N TYR A 55 -0.54 -6.00 8.85
CA TYR A 55 -0.50 -7.46 8.89
C TYR A 55 -0.57 -8.06 7.47
N TYR A 56 0.39 -8.90 7.11
CA TYR A 56 0.58 -9.42 5.75
C TYR A 56 -0.68 -10.03 5.11
N LYS A 57 -1.56 -10.67 5.90
CA LYS A 57 -2.84 -11.23 5.38
C LYS A 57 -3.82 -10.17 4.88
N LYS A 58 -3.56 -8.90 5.16
CA LYS A 58 -4.38 -7.77 4.71
C LYS A 58 -3.84 -7.12 3.42
N PHE A 59 -2.68 -7.54 2.93
CA PHE A 59 -2.10 -6.93 1.73
C PHE A 59 -2.98 -7.06 0.50
N ALA A 60 -3.59 -8.22 0.26
CA ALA A 60 -4.48 -8.40 -0.87
C ALA A 60 -5.70 -7.47 -0.84
N ASP A 61 -6.31 -7.28 0.34
CA ASP A 61 -7.46 -6.39 0.50
C ASP A 61 -7.03 -4.92 0.35
N LEU A 62 -5.89 -4.55 0.94
CA LEU A 62 -5.32 -3.22 0.85
C LEU A 62 -5.02 -2.84 -0.60
N ILE A 63 -4.31 -3.71 -1.33
CA ILE A 63 -3.92 -3.47 -2.72
C ILE A 63 -5.15 -3.26 -3.60
N ARG A 64 -6.18 -4.10 -3.49
CA ARG A 64 -7.43 -3.92 -4.23
C ARG A 64 -8.12 -2.59 -3.90
N THR A 65 -8.08 -2.18 -2.64
CA THR A 65 -8.65 -0.89 -2.22
C THR A 65 -7.85 0.27 -2.82
N LEU A 66 -6.53 0.20 -2.79
CA LEU A 66 -5.65 1.22 -3.36
C LEU A 66 -5.81 1.32 -4.88
N ASP A 67 -5.90 0.18 -5.58
CA ASP A 67 -6.15 0.14 -7.02
C ASP A 67 -7.47 0.85 -7.36
N SER A 68 -8.57 0.48 -6.70
CA SER A 68 -9.88 1.10 -6.90
C SER A 68 -9.87 2.60 -6.63
N LEU A 69 -9.32 3.03 -5.50
CA LEU A 69 -9.25 4.45 -5.14
C LEU A 69 -8.33 5.24 -6.06
N SER A 70 -7.21 4.67 -6.51
CA SER A 70 -6.29 5.36 -7.43
C SER A 70 -6.97 5.69 -8.75
N HIS A 71 -7.77 4.77 -9.28
CA HIS A 71 -8.57 5.01 -10.49
C HIS A 71 -9.70 6.02 -10.25
N GLU A 72 -10.47 5.87 -9.17
CA GLU A 72 -11.59 6.76 -8.85
C GLU A 72 -11.13 8.21 -8.64
N LEU A 73 -10.00 8.40 -7.96
CA LEU A 73 -9.47 9.73 -7.63
C LEU A 73 -8.48 10.25 -8.68
N ASN A 74 -8.15 9.45 -9.70
CA ASN A 74 -7.11 9.74 -10.70
C ASN A 74 -5.77 10.09 -10.03
N VAL A 75 -5.33 9.25 -9.07
CA VAL A 75 -4.08 9.41 -8.33
C VAL A 75 -3.06 8.39 -8.79
N GLN A 76 -1.88 8.84 -9.20
CA GLN A 76 -0.74 7.95 -9.45
C GLN A 76 -0.01 7.64 -8.15
N LEU A 77 0.12 6.36 -7.82
CA LEU A 77 0.84 5.89 -6.64
C LEU A 77 2.28 5.50 -6.98
N PHE A 78 3.23 5.98 -6.20
CA PHE A 78 4.60 5.49 -6.15
C PHE A 78 4.85 4.89 -4.78
N ILE A 79 5.09 3.59 -4.74
CA ILE A 79 5.19 2.83 -3.50
C ILE A 79 6.57 2.20 -3.44
N THR A 80 7.27 2.35 -2.31
CA THR A 80 8.44 1.52 -2.00
C THR A 80 8.04 0.38 -1.08
N THR A 81 8.73 -0.74 -1.19
CA THR A 81 8.54 -1.90 -0.32
C THR A 81 9.80 -2.75 -0.23
N HIS A 82 10.00 -3.35 0.93
CA HIS A 82 10.99 -4.39 1.17
C HIS A 82 10.34 -5.76 1.43
N SER A 83 9.01 -5.84 1.39
CA SER A 83 8.25 -7.03 1.74
C SER A 83 8.01 -7.93 0.54
N ASN A 84 8.57 -9.14 0.58
CA ASN A 84 8.25 -10.19 -0.39
C ASN A 84 6.76 -10.56 -0.34
N ASP A 85 6.15 -10.57 0.86
CA ASP A 85 4.73 -10.86 1.00
C ASP A 85 3.86 -9.78 0.35
N PHE A 86 4.27 -8.51 0.40
CA PHE A 86 3.58 -7.43 -0.30
C PHE A 86 3.70 -7.61 -1.82
N ILE A 87 4.90 -7.88 -2.32
CA ILE A 87 5.16 -8.08 -3.76
C ILE A 87 4.35 -9.25 -4.32
N ARG A 88 4.15 -10.32 -3.54
CA ARG A 88 3.34 -11.48 -3.94
C ARG A 88 1.85 -11.19 -4.10
N ASN A 89 1.38 -10.05 -3.68
CA ASN A 89 -0.02 -9.61 -3.83
C ASN A 89 -0.20 -8.52 -4.90
N LEU A 90 0.85 -8.17 -5.65
CA LEU A 90 0.80 -7.10 -6.65
C LEU A 90 -0.10 -7.41 -7.86
N ASP A 91 -0.51 -8.68 -8.03
CA ASP A 91 -1.52 -9.08 -9.02
C ASP A 91 -2.88 -8.40 -8.81
N GLY A 92 -3.13 -7.89 -7.58
CA GLY A 92 -4.31 -7.10 -7.26
C GLY A 92 -4.35 -5.70 -7.89
N PHE A 93 -3.23 -5.19 -8.42
CA PHE A 93 -3.22 -3.95 -9.19
C PHE A 93 -3.54 -4.22 -10.67
N SER A 94 -4.48 -3.45 -11.23
CA SER A 94 -4.87 -3.54 -12.64
C SER A 94 -3.78 -2.97 -13.56
N GLU A 95 -3.15 -1.88 -13.15
CA GLU A 95 -2.01 -1.24 -13.82
C GLU A 95 -0.83 -1.16 -12.87
N LEU A 96 0.30 -1.74 -13.28
CA LEU A 96 1.50 -1.85 -12.43
C LEU A 96 2.78 -1.77 -13.26
N SER A 97 3.72 -0.96 -12.76
CA SER A 97 5.13 -1.01 -13.15
C SER A 97 5.99 -1.28 -11.92
N LEU A 98 6.81 -2.31 -11.95
CA LEU A 98 7.71 -2.66 -10.84
C LEU A 98 9.16 -2.38 -11.23
N TYR A 99 9.86 -1.65 -10.36
CA TYR A 99 11.27 -1.33 -10.52
C TYR A 99 12.06 -1.91 -9.33
N ARG A 100 13.06 -2.72 -9.63
CA ARG A 100 14.01 -3.21 -8.63
C ARG A 100 15.25 -2.33 -8.62
N LEU A 101 15.56 -1.79 -7.44
CA LEU A 101 16.76 -0.99 -7.23
C LEU A 101 17.90 -1.90 -6.73
N ASN A 102 19.03 -1.92 -7.43
CA ASN A 102 20.21 -2.64 -6.99
C ASN A 102 21.47 -2.01 -7.61
N PRO A 103 22.44 -1.57 -6.80
CA PRO A 103 23.67 -0.95 -7.29
C PRO A 103 24.50 -1.85 -8.25
N LYS A 104 24.25 -3.16 -8.25
CA LYS A 104 24.92 -4.12 -9.15
C LYS A 104 24.35 -4.11 -10.58
N PHE A 105 23.21 -3.51 -10.80
CA PHE A 105 22.64 -3.37 -12.14
C PHE A 105 23.29 -2.21 -12.88
N ASP A 106 23.42 -2.33 -14.19
CA ASP A 106 23.80 -1.21 -15.03
C ASP A 106 22.70 -0.10 -14.90
N GLY A 107 23.12 1.10 -14.47
CA GLY A 107 22.21 2.18 -14.12
C GLY A 107 21.48 2.03 -12.77
N GLY A 108 21.74 0.97 -11.99
CA GLY A 108 21.18 0.81 -10.63
C GLY A 108 19.70 0.44 -10.57
N VAL A 109 18.99 0.35 -11.69
CA VAL A 109 17.53 0.13 -11.76
C VAL A 109 17.21 -0.93 -12.80
N MET A 110 16.34 -1.85 -12.47
CA MET A 110 15.79 -2.83 -13.40
C MET A 110 14.26 -2.78 -13.37
N GLN A 111 13.65 -2.51 -14.51
CA GLN A 111 12.20 -2.65 -14.65
C GLN A 111 11.84 -4.11 -14.87
N TRP A 112 10.82 -4.58 -14.15
CA TRP A 112 10.22 -5.87 -14.36
C TRP A 112 8.96 -5.74 -15.20
N ASP A 113 8.89 -6.53 -16.26
CA ASP A 113 7.64 -6.68 -17.01
C ASP A 113 6.63 -7.53 -16.23
N ARG A 114 5.36 -7.46 -16.62
CA ARG A 114 4.27 -8.17 -15.96
C ARG A 114 4.51 -9.69 -15.92
N THR A 115 5.15 -10.25 -16.93
CA THR A 115 5.45 -11.69 -17.00
C THR A 115 6.41 -12.09 -15.89
N LYS A 116 7.48 -11.32 -15.66
CA LYS A 116 8.43 -11.55 -14.56
C LYS A 116 7.78 -11.40 -13.19
N ILE A 117 6.90 -10.40 -13.04
CA ILE A 117 6.17 -10.18 -11.80
C ILE A 117 5.31 -11.40 -11.49
N MET A 118 4.53 -11.90 -12.47
CA MET A 118 3.67 -13.06 -12.29
C MET A 118 4.47 -14.34 -12.01
N GLN A 119 5.58 -14.58 -12.72
CA GLN A 119 6.47 -15.71 -12.44
C GLN A 119 7.02 -15.66 -11.00
N TYR A 120 7.35 -14.47 -10.52
CA TYR A 120 7.82 -14.31 -9.14
C TYR A 120 6.71 -14.59 -8.11
N ILE A 121 5.50 -14.11 -8.36
CA ILE A 121 4.33 -14.34 -7.48
C ILE A 121 4.04 -15.84 -7.38
N ASP A 122 4.12 -16.58 -8.49
CA ASP A 122 3.87 -18.00 -8.56
C ASP A 122 4.98 -18.85 -7.94
N ASP A 123 6.23 -18.37 -7.98
CA ASP A 123 7.38 -19.07 -7.39
C ASP A 123 7.49 -18.77 -5.88
N LYS A 124 6.93 -19.69 -5.09
CA LYS A 124 6.98 -19.59 -3.60
C LYS A 124 8.39 -19.68 -3.02
N SER A 125 9.40 -20.13 -3.78
CA SER A 125 10.78 -20.26 -3.34
C SER A 125 11.63 -19.04 -3.67
N ALA A 126 11.19 -18.16 -4.57
CA ALA A 126 11.94 -16.98 -4.97
C ALA A 126 11.97 -15.92 -3.86
N ASP A 127 13.15 -15.36 -3.64
CA ASP A 127 13.41 -14.21 -2.76
C ASP A 127 14.02 -13.08 -3.58
N ILE A 128 13.47 -11.87 -3.45
CA ILE A 128 13.97 -10.68 -4.17
C ILE A 128 15.18 -10.04 -3.47
N ARG A 129 15.54 -10.51 -2.29
CA ARG A 129 16.67 -9.94 -1.53
C ARG A 129 17.98 -9.97 -2.26
#